data_c6e64774df7286e9e018b64a921e3ecd
#
_entry.id   c6e64774df7286e9e018b64a921e3ecd
#
_cell.length_a   1.000
_cell.length_b   1.000
_cell.length_c   1.000
_cell.angle_alpha   90.00
_cell.angle_beta   90.00
_cell.angle_gamma   90.00
#
_symmetry.space_group_name_H-M   'P 1'
#
loop_
_entity.id
_entity.type
_entity.pdbx_description
1 polymer ?
#
loop_
_entity_poly.entity_id
_entity_poly.type
_entity_poly.pdbx_seq_one_letter_code
_entity_poly.pdbx_strand_id
1 'polypeptide(L)'
;MKDALTFVDTNILVYGHDRSAGQKHERAARILLDLWETGLGIPSTRVLQEFFVTVTTKIPRPLDLDQAEEVINDLLLWNVVVNDTRAIRSAIDLQRRYRYTFWDSLIIQAAISGGAGVLLSEDLQSGQVIDSLKIVNPFE
;
A
#
# COMPACT_ATOMS: atom_id res chain seq x y z
N MET A 1 14.61 3.66 -9.76
CA MET A 1 13.41 3.35 -8.95
C MET A 1 13.56 2.07 -8.14
N LYS A 2 14.38 1.12 -8.60
CA LYS A 2 14.59 -0.14 -7.85
C LYS A 2 15.15 0.04 -6.45
N ASP A 3 15.85 1.14 -6.20
CA ASP A 3 16.49 1.40 -4.91
C ASP A 3 15.67 2.31 -4.01
N ALA A 4 14.51 2.76 -4.47
CA ALA A 4 13.67 3.65 -3.69
C ALA A 4 12.79 2.88 -2.71
N LEU A 5 12.66 3.38 -1.48
CA LEU A 5 11.63 2.90 -0.57
C LEU A 5 10.28 3.08 -1.24
N THR A 6 9.49 2.03 -1.24
CA THR A 6 8.26 1.95 -2.02
C THR A 6 7.08 1.67 -1.11
N PHE A 7 6.16 2.63 -1.02
CA PHE A 7 4.91 2.42 -0.29
C PHE A 7 3.93 1.66 -1.17
N VAL A 8 3.25 0.69 -0.58
CA VAL A 8 2.32 -0.18 -1.29
C VAL A 8 0.91 0.04 -0.76
N ASP A 9 0.02 0.54 -1.62
CA ASP A 9 -1.39 0.72 -1.25
C ASP A 9 -2.09 -0.64 -1.15
N THR A 10 -3.23 -0.66 -0.49
CA THR A 10 -4.01 -1.87 -0.20
C THR A 10 -4.29 -2.71 -1.43
N ASN A 11 -4.69 -2.07 -2.55
CA ASN A 11 -5.06 -2.81 -3.76
C ASN A 11 -3.91 -3.66 -4.31
N ILE A 12 -2.68 -3.18 -4.20
CA ILE A 12 -1.52 -3.96 -4.67
C ILE A 12 -1.35 -5.24 -3.84
N LEU A 13 -1.46 -5.12 -2.52
CA LEU A 13 -1.38 -6.28 -1.62
C LEU A 13 -2.51 -7.28 -1.89
N VAL A 14 -3.72 -6.78 -2.09
CA VAL A 14 -4.89 -7.61 -2.37
C VAL A 14 -4.70 -8.37 -3.68
N TYR A 15 -4.33 -7.69 -4.76
CA TYR A 15 -4.11 -8.35 -6.05
C TYR A 15 -3.01 -9.41 -5.97
N GLY A 16 -1.98 -9.16 -5.18
CA GLY A 16 -0.90 -10.12 -4.99
C GLY A 16 -1.34 -11.43 -4.36
N HIS A 17 -2.49 -11.45 -3.70
CA HIS A 17 -3.03 -12.61 -3.00
C HIS A 17 -4.38 -13.08 -3.57
N ASP A 18 -4.89 -12.42 -4.59
CA ASP A 18 -6.14 -12.75 -5.26
C ASP A 18 -5.86 -13.37 -6.64
N ARG A 19 -5.80 -14.70 -6.70
CA ARG A 19 -5.49 -15.40 -7.93
C ARG A 19 -6.52 -15.16 -9.04
N SER A 20 -7.74 -14.77 -8.69
CA SER A 20 -8.78 -14.48 -9.68
C SER A 20 -8.55 -13.16 -10.42
N ALA A 21 -7.61 -12.33 -9.96
CA ALA A 21 -7.35 -11.02 -10.56
C ALA A 21 -6.51 -11.08 -11.87
N GLY A 22 -6.13 -12.29 -12.31
CA GLY A 22 -5.47 -12.48 -13.61
C GLY A 22 -4.12 -11.78 -13.72
N GLN A 23 -3.96 -10.93 -14.73
CA GLN A 23 -2.69 -10.24 -14.97
C GLN A 23 -2.31 -9.30 -13.83
N LYS A 24 -3.29 -8.69 -13.18
CA LYS A 24 -3.02 -7.83 -12.00
C LYS A 24 -2.45 -8.65 -10.86
N HIS A 25 -2.94 -9.88 -10.66
CA HIS A 25 -2.36 -10.78 -9.67
C HIS A 25 -0.90 -11.07 -9.99
N GLU A 26 -0.60 -11.47 -11.21
CA GLU A 26 0.78 -11.81 -11.60
C GLU A 26 1.72 -10.63 -11.43
N ARG A 27 1.29 -9.45 -11.85
CA ARG A 27 2.08 -8.22 -11.74
C ARG A 27 2.32 -7.84 -10.29
N ALA A 28 1.26 -7.83 -9.48
CA ALA A 28 1.34 -7.48 -8.06
C ALA A 28 2.20 -8.50 -7.29
N ALA A 29 2.03 -9.79 -7.54
CA ALA A 29 2.81 -10.83 -6.88
C ALA A 29 4.32 -10.65 -7.15
N ARG A 30 4.68 -10.29 -8.38
CA ARG A 30 6.07 -10.04 -8.75
C ARG A 30 6.63 -8.82 -8.03
N ILE A 31 5.85 -7.75 -7.95
CA ILE A 31 6.24 -6.53 -7.22
C ILE A 31 6.48 -6.85 -5.75
N LEU A 32 5.55 -7.59 -5.13
CA LEU A 32 5.67 -7.92 -3.71
C LEU A 32 6.87 -8.82 -3.42
N LEU A 33 7.16 -9.77 -4.31
CA LEU A 33 8.34 -10.61 -4.17
C LEU A 33 9.63 -9.79 -4.26
N ASP A 34 9.69 -8.86 -5.21
CA ASP A 34 10.84 -7.97 -5.36
C ASP A 34 11.05 -7.11 -4.12
N LEU A 35 9.97 -6.55 -3.58
CA LEU A 35 10.04 -5.74 -2.36
C LEU A 35 10.44 -6.59 -1.14
N TRP A 36 10.00 -7.82 -1.09
CA TRP A 36 10.40 -8.76 -0.05
C TRP A 36 11.91 -9.00 -0.09
N GLU A 37 12.44 -9.24 -1.28
CA GLU A 37 13.87 -9.53 -1.46
C GLU A 37 14.76 -8.32 -1.19
N THR A 38 14.30 -7.12 -1.57
CA THR A 38 15.10 -5.89 -1.41
C THR A 38 14.95 -5.26 -0.02
N GLY A 39 13.87 -5.57 0.70
CA GLY A 39 13.58 -4.93 1.97
C GLY A 39 13.10 -3.49 1.85
N LEU A 40 12.67 -3.06 0.67
CA LEU A 40 12.30 -1.66 0.40
C LEU A 40 10.79 -1.38 0.49
N GLY A 41 9.99 -2.37 0.83
CA GLY A 41 8.54 -2.22 0.92
C GLY A 41 8.09 -1.50 2.19
N ILE A 42 7.11 -0.63 2.05
CA ILE A 42 6.50 0.10 3.18
C ILE A 42 4.98 -0.07 3.12
N PRO A 43 4.37 -0.78 4.06
CA PRO A 43 2.92 -0.70 4.29
C PRO A 43 2.67 0.24 5.46
N SER A 44 1.41 0.59 5.67
CA SER A 44 0.98 1.25 6.91
C SER A 44 0.03 0.34 7.67
N THR A 45 -0.22 0.66 8.94
CA THR A 45 -1.19 -0.07 9.74
C THR A 45 -2.57 -0.05 9.09
N ARG A 46 -2.97 1.08 8.50
CA ARG A 46 -4.26 1.19 7.79
C ARG A 46 -4.33 0.24 6.60
N VAL A 47 -3.27 0.18 5.81
CA VAL A 47 -3.18 -0.71 4.64
C VAL A 47 -3.30 -2.17 5.08
N LEU A 48 -2.60 -2.55 6.14
CA LEU A 48 -2.66 -3.93 6.64
C LEU A 48 -4.04 -4.30 7.17
N GLN A 49 -4.72 -3.36 7.84
CA GLN A 49 -6.08 -3.56 8.33
C GLN A 49 -7.07 -3.77 7.17
N GLU A 50 -7.02 -2.90 6.18
CA GLU A 50 -7.88 -3.03 4.99
C GLU A 50 -7.58 -4.31 4.21
N PHE A 51 -6.32 -4.64 4.06
CA PHE A 51 -5.90 -5.88 3.40
C PHE A 51 -6.52 -7.09 4.09
N PHE A 52 -6.38 -7.17 5.41
CA PHE A 52 -6.91 -8.31 6.17
C PHE A 52 -8.41 -8.49 5.96
N VAL A 53 -9.16 -7.41 6.09
CA VAL A 53 -10.62 -7.46 5.90
C VAL A 53 -10.96 -7.88 4.47
N THR A 54 -10.29 -7.31 3.48
CA THR A 54 -10.59 -7.57 2.07
C THR A 54 -10.29 -9.02 1.67
N VAL A 55 -9.12 -9.55 2.02
CA VAL A 55 -8.75 -10.91 1.61
C VAL A 55 -9.52 -12.00 2.35
N THR A 56 -10.08 -11.69 3.53
CA THR A 56 -10.88 -12.65 4.27
C THR A 56 -12.37 -12.59 3.96
N THR A 57 -12.86 -11.51 3.30
CA THR A 57 -14.31 -11.33 3.10
C THR A 57 -14.72 -10.93 1.69
N LYS A 58 -13.87 -10.24 0.91
CA LYS A 58 -14.33 -9.55 -0.31
C LYS A 58 -13.78 -10.10 -1.61
N ILE A 59 -12.76 -10.93 -1.59
CA ILE A 59 -12.26 -11.53 -2.82
C ILE A 59 -13.04 -12.82 -3.13
N PRO A 60 -13.08 -13.26 -4.41
CA PRO A 60 -13.89 -14.44 -4.80
C PRO A 60 -13.53 -15.72 -4.07
N ARG A 61 -12.26 -15.91 -3.74
CA ARG A 61 -11.79 -17.05 -2.95
C ARG A 61 -11.10 -16.53 -1.70
N PRO A 62 -11.89 -16.20 -0.65
CA PRO A 62 -11.31 -15.61 0.55
C PRO A 62 -10.29 -16.53 1.23
N LEU A 63 -9.26 -15.92 1.79
CA LEU A 63 -8.37 -16.63 2.69
C LEU A 63 -9.10 -16.90 4.00
N ASP A 64 -8.78 -18.02 4.66
CA ASP A 64 -9.23 -18.17 6.04
C ASP A 64 -8.39 -17.26 6.97
N LEU A 65 -8.83 -17.15 8.22
CA LEU A 65 -8.15 -16.25 9.17
C LEU A 65 -6.71 -16.64 9.41
N ASP A 66 -6.42 -17.93 9.49
CA ASP A 66 -5.06 -18.40 9.74
C ASP A 66 -4.12 -18.08 8.58
N GLN A 67 -4.60 -18.29 7.34
CA GLN A 67 -3.82 -17.94 6.14
C GLN A 67 -3.55 -16.43 6.07
N ALA A 68 -4.58 -15.63 6.34
CA ALA A 68 -4.44 -14.17 6.32
C ALA A 68 -3.49 -13.68 7.42
N GLU A 69 -3.56 -14.29 8.60
CA GLU A 69 -2.65 -13.96 9.71
C GLU A 69 -1.20 -14.24 9.35
N GLU A 70 -0.92 -15.36 8.67
CA GLU A 70 0.44 -15.66 8.22
C GLU A 70 0.98 -14.58 7.30
N VAL A 71 0.17 -14.11 6.36
CA VAL A 71 0.57 -13.03 5.45
C VAL A 71 0.82 -11.74 6.23
N ILE A 72 -0.07 -11.40 7.15
CA ILE A 72 0.11 -10.22 8.00
C ILE A 72 1.42 -10.31 8.79
N ASN A 73 1.70 -11.46 9.40
CA ASN A 73 2.94 -11.64 10.16
C ASN A 73 4.17 -11.40 9.31
N ASP A 74 4.16 -11.85 8.06
CA ASP A 74 5.26 -11.61 7.13
C ASP A 74 5.39 -10.11 6.82
N LEU A 75 4.26 -9.43 6.55
CA LEU A 75 4.26 -8.01 6.22
C LEU A 75 4.65 -7.12 7.41
N LEU A 76 4.43 -7.60 8.64
CA LEU A 76 4.87 -6.87 9.83
C LEU A 76 6.41 -6.80 9.95
N LEU A 77 7.13 -7.61 9.18
CA LEU A 77 8.59 -7.53 9.11
C LEU A 77 9.07 -6.43 8.15
N TRP A 78 8.17 -5.86 7.35
CA TRP A 78 8.49 -4.75 6.46
C TRP A 78 8.60 -3.44 7.26
N ASN A 79 8.87 -2.33 6.55
CA ASN A 79 8.99 -1.00 7.16
C ASN A 79 7.60 -0.41 7.46
N VAL A 80 6.90 -0.95 8.43
CA VAL A 80 5.50 -0.57 8.70
C VAL A 80 5.42 0.84 9.28
N VAL A 81 4.60 1.69 8.65
CA VAL A 81 4.27 3.02 9.19
C VAL A 81 3.03 2.89 10.08
N VAL A 82 3.17 3.32 11.32
CA VAL A 82 2.05 3.35 12.26
C VAL A 82 1.34 4.69 12.14
N ASN A 83 0.03 4.65 11.83
CA ASN A 83 -0.78 5.87 11.79
C ASN A 83 -1.13 6.28 13.22
N ASP A 84 -0.47 7.32 13.68
CA ASP A 84 -0.67 7.89 15.02
C ASP A 84 -1.51 9.18 14.95
N THR A 85 -1.55 9.92 16.06
CA THR A 85 -2.32 11.17 16.12
C THR A 85 -1.78 12.23 15.15
N ARG A 86 -0.47 12.25 14.90
CA ARG A 86 0.15 13.17 13.92
C ARG A 86 -0.30 12.84 12.50
N ALA A 87 -0.52 11.57 12.20
CA ALA A 87 -0.98 11.13 10.89
C ALA A 87 -2.33 11.77 10.53
N ILE A 88 -3.22 11.89 11.50
CA ILE A 88 -4.53 12.52 11.31
C ILE A 88 -4.36 13.98 10.89
N ARG A 89 -3.53 14.74 11.59
CA ARG A 89 -3.27 16.15 11.29
C ARG A 89 -2.61 16.31 9.91
N SER A 90 -1.62 15.49 9.62
CA SER A 90 -0.92 15.53 8.33
C SER A 90 -1.87 15.22 7.18
N ALA A 91 -2.78 14.26 7.35
CA ALA A 91 -3.77 13.93 6.35
C ALA A 91 -4.74 15.10 6.11
N ILE A 92 -5.18 15.78 7.16
CA ILE A 92 -6.06 16.95 7.03
C ILE A 92 -5.34 18.06 6.25
N ASP A 93 -4.06 18.30 6.53
CA ASP A 93 -3.27 19.32 5.83
C ASP A 93 -3.13 18.98 4.34
N LEU A 94 -2.87 17.72 4.01
CA LEU A 94 -2.79 17.27 2.62
C LEU A 94 -4.13 17.42 1.91
N GLN A 95 -5.21 17.06 2.57
CA GLN A 95 -6.56 17.23 2.01
C GLN A 95 -6.84 18.69 1.68
N ARG A 96 -6.45 19.59 2.57
CA ARG A 96 -6.65 21.03 2.37
C ARG A 96 -5.82 21.55 1.20
N ARG A 97 -4.58 21.09 1.05
CA ARG A 97 -3.64 21.56 0.03
C ARG A 97 -3.92 20.97 -1.35
N TYR A 98 -4.27 19.69 -1.43
CA TYR A 98 -4.37 18.95 -2.69
C TYR A 98 -5.77 18.45 -3.02
N ARG A 99 -6.73 18.62 -2.12
CA ARG A 99 -8.15 18.25 -2.33
C ARG A 99 -8.39 16.75 -2.53
N TYR A 100 -7.55 15.92 -1.97
CA TYR A 100 -7.81 14.48 -1.89
C TYR A 100 -8.88 14.19 -0.84
N THR A 101 -9.45 12.98 -0.87
CA THR A 101 -10.24 12.50 0.26
C THR A 101 -9.34 12.38 1.48
N PHE A 102 -9.94 12.34 2.67
CA PHE A 102 -9.18 12.11 3.89
C PHE A 102 -8.41 10.77 3.83
N TRP A 103 -9.07 9.72 3.34
CA TRP A 103 -8.47 8.38 3.28
C TRP A 103 -7.29 8.32 2.33
N ASP A 104 -7.38 8.95 1.17
CA ASP A 104 -6.26 9.06 0.25
C ASP A 104 -5.12 9.90 0.85
N SER A 105 -5.47 10.98 1.53
CA SER A 105 -4.49 11.82 2.23
C SER A 105 -3.76 11.05 3.32
N LEU A 106 -4.47 10.15 4.01
CA LEU A 106 -3.88 9.31 5.05
C LEU A 106 -2.84 8.35 4.46
N ILE A 107 -3.11 7.79 3.29
CA ILE A 107 -2.16 6.94 2.56
C ILE A 107 -0.93 7.75 2.13
N ILE A 108 -1.15 8.92 1.54
CA ILE A 108 -0.07 9.77 1.04
C ILE A 108 0.84 10.22 2.19
N GLN A 109 0.27 10.66 3.31
CA GLN A 109 1.08 11.08 4.44
C GLN A 109 1.89 9.92 5.03
N ALA A 110 1.33 8.70 5.03
CA ALA A 110 2.06 7.53 5.51
C ALA A 110 3.26 7.23 4.61
N ALA A 111 3.09 7.35 3.29
CA ALA A 111 4.18 7.17 2.34
C ALA A 111 5.28 8.21 2.56
N ILE A 112 4.91 9.46 2.73
CA ILE A 112 5.87 10.56 2.99
C ILE A 112 6.58 10.34 4.33
N SER A 113 5.82 10.04 5.38
CA SER A 113 6.35 9.82 6.72
C SER A 113 7.32 8.64 6.78
N GLY A 114 7.05 7.60 6.00
CA GLY A 114 7.90 6.41 5.90
C GLY A 114 9.15 6.61 5.04
N GLY A 115 9.30 7.76 4.41
CA GLY A 115 10.46 8.06 3.56
C GLY A 115 10.37 7.45 2.17
N ALA A 116 9.16 7.13 1.69
CA ALA A 116 8.99 6.53 0.38
C ALA A 116 9.32 7.53 -0.74
N GLY A 117 10.00 7.04 -1.77
CA GLY A 117 10.17 7.77 -3.02
C GLY A 117 9.07 7.46 -4.02
N VAL A 118 8.42 6.31 -3.86
CA VAL A 118 7.37 5.85 -4.76
C VAL A 118 6.17 5.36 -3.94
N LEU A 119 4.98 5.71 -4.38
CA LEU A 119 3.71 5.17 -3.86
C LEU A 119 3.02 4.41 -4.99
N LEU A 120 2.93 3.10 -4.84
CA LEU A 120 2.22 2.25 -5.79
C LEU A 120 0.74 2.18 -5.42
N SER A 121 -0.12 2.65 -6.31
CA SER A 121 -1.57 2.64 -6.11
C SER A 121 -2.29 2.61 -7.46
N GLU A 122 -3.38 1.86 -7.53
CA GLU A 122 -4.27 1.87 -8.68
C GLU A 122 -5.26 3.03 -8.61
N ASP A 123 -5.60 3.47 -7.40
CA ASP A 123 -6.71 4.39 -7.17
C ASP A 123 -6.31 5.88 -7.24
N LEU A 124 -5.03 6.17 -7.01
CA LEU A 124 -4.53 7.54 -7.03
C LEU A 124 -4.02 7.90 -8.42
N GLN A 125 -3.97 9.21 -8.70
CA GLN A 125 -3.55 9.70 -10.01
C GLN A 125 -2.07 9.41 -10.27
N SER A 126 -1.80 8.55 -11.23
CA SER A 126 -0.45 8.16 -11.62
C SER A 126 0.31 9.34 -12.22
N GLY A 127 1.59 9.41 -11.90
CA GLY A 127 2.50 10.45 -12.40
C GLY A 127 2.56 11.69 -11.54
N GLN A 128 1.65 11.85 -10.58
CA GLN A 128 1.68 13.00 -9.69
C GLN A 128 2.86 12.91 -8.73
N VAL A 129 3.46 14.07 -8.46
CA VAL A 129 4.57 14.18 -7.49
C VAL A 129 4.13 15.10 -6.36
N ILE A 130 4.23 14.62 -5.12
CA ILE A 130 3.92 15.38 -3.91
C ILE A 130 5.17 15.34 -3.05
N ASP A 131 5.78 16.50 -2.80
CA ASP A 131 7.11 16.60 -2.20
C ASP A 131 8.08 15.73 -3.02
N SER A 132 8.75 14.75 -2.43
CA SER A 132 9.65 13.83 -3.17
C SER A 132 8.97 12.51 -3.51
N LEU A 133 7.66 12.39 -3.27
CA LEU A 133 6.93 11.15 -3.50
C LEU A 133 6.31 11.14 -4.89
N LYS A 134 6.60 10.11 -5.66
CA LYS A 134 5.96 9.90 -6.97
C LYS A 134 4.89 8.81 -6.87
N ILE A 135 3.69 9.13 -7.34
CA ILE A 135 2.59 8.16 -7.40
C ILE A 135 2.66 7.41 -8.72
N VAL A 136 2.61 6.09 -8.67
CA VAL A 136 2.71 5.21 -9.85
C VAL A 136 1.62 4.16 -9.80
N ASN A 137 0.88 4.02 -10.90
CA ASN A 137 -0.02 2.88 -11.09
C ASN A 137 0.77 1.78 -11.82
N PRO A 138 1.08 0.65 -11.17
CA PRO A 138 1.93 -0.36 -11.78
C PRO A 138 1.23 -1.19 -12.84
N PHE A 139 -0.09 -0.99 -13.04
CA PHE A 139 -0.90 -1.74 -14.01
C PHE A 139 -1.11 -0.98 -15.32
N GLU A 140 -0.65 0.23 -15.41
CA GLU A 140 -0.68 1.01 -16.64
C GLU A 140 0.48 0.69 -17.55
#